data_aada91d1ef44b856aeb79c3f8df0b230
#
_entry.id   aada91d1ef44b856aeb79c3f8df0b230
#
_cell.length_a   1.000
_cell.length_b   1.000
_cell.length_c   1.000
_cell.angle_alpha   90.00
_cell.angle_beta   90.00
_cell.angle_gamma   90.00
#
_symmetry.space_group_name_H-M   'P 1'
#
loop_
_entity.id
_entity.type
_entity.pdbx_description
1 polymer ?
#
loop_
_entity_poly.entity_id
_entity_poly.type
_entity_poly.pdbx_seq_one_letter_code
_entity_poly.pdbx_strand_id
1 'polypeptide(L)'
;MGDVKSDPSVTAEKAALLAEERKVRRLGRAMDLAAALLWQVDLTLEEARDVVNHAKQTALQLFPDKEATFDLIYGPRFRRILSEKYRLQ
;
A
#
# COMPACT_ATOMS: atom_id res chain seq x y z
N MET A 1 21.65 -35.42 8.79
CA MET A 1 21.13 -35.14 8.51
C MET A 1 20.79 -34.61 7.91
N GLY A 2 20.69 -34.66 7.73
CA GLY A 2 20.29 -34.10 7.11
C GLY A 2 19.84 -33.33 6.31
N ASP A 3 20.01 -33.25 5.71
CA ASP A 3 19.83 -32.55 4.85
C ASP A 3 18.71 -32.65 4.24
N VAL A 4 17.94 -31.88 4.48
CA VAL A 4 16.83 -31.76 3.93
C VAL A 4 16.96 -31.21 2.67
N LYS A 5 16.86 -31.93 1.66
CA LYS A 5 16.84 -31.41 0.46
C LYS A 5 15.61 -30.89 0.22
N SER A 6 15.45 -29.66 -0.02
CA SER A 6 14.22 -29.02 -0.34
C SER A 6 13.76 -29.49 -1.67
N ASP A 7 12.56 -29.89 -1.76
CA ASP A 7 11.86 -30.12 -3.01
C ASP A 7 11.85 -28.82 -3.79
N PRO A 8 12.19 -28.76 -5.04
CA PRO A 8 12.17 -27.53 -5.82
C PRO A 8 10.81 -26.82 -5.82
N SER A 9 9.70 -27.55 -5.81
CA SER A 9 8.40 -26.92 -5.76
C SER A 9 8.14 -26.25 -4.42
N VAL A 10 8.58 -26.85 -3.33
CA VAL A 10 8.47 -26.25 -2.02
C VAL A 10 9.31 -24.97 -1.93
N THR A 11 10.49 -25.00 -2.51
CA THR A 11 11.37 -23.83 -2.54
C THR A 11 10.76 -22.71 -3.36
N ALA A 12 10.16 -23.03 -4.51
CA ALA A 12 9.51 -22.05 -5.36
C ALA A 12 8.30 -21.43 -4.66
N GLU A 13 7.50 -22.25 -3.96
CA GLU A 13 6.35 -21.75 -3.20
C GLU A 13 6.80 -20.83 -2.08
N LYS A 14 7.86 -21.19 -1.39
CA LYS A 14 8.38 -20.37 -0.32
C LYS A 14 8.89 -19.03 -0.85
N ALA A 15 9.60 -19.05 -1.98
CA ALA A 15 10.06 -17.83 -2.61
C ALA A 15 8.90 -16.94 -3.02
N ALA A 16 7.83 -17.53 -3.57
CA ALA A 16 6.64 -16.78 -3.96
C ALA A 16 5.96 -16.13 -2.76
N LEU A 17 5.86 -16.86 -1.64
CA LEU A 17 5.27 -16.32 -0.42
C LEU A 17 6.10 -15.16 0.12
N LEU A 18 7.42 -15.29 0.12
CA LEU A 18 8.32 -14.22 0.58
C LEU A 18 8.19 -12.99 -0.30
N ALA A 19 8.06 -13.18 -1.61
CA ALA A 19 7.87 -12.07 -2.54
C ALA A 19 6.56 -11.34 -2.26
N GLU A 20 5.48 -12.08 -1.98
CA GLU A 20 4.19 -11.48 -1.64
C GLU A 20 4.25 -10.74 -0.30
N GLU A 21 4.94 -11.29 0.68
CA GLU A 21 5.11 -10.62 1.96
C GLU A 21 5.87 -9.30 1.81
N ARG A 22 6.88 -9.28 0.95
CA ARG A 22 7.63 -8.05 0.67
C ARG A 22 6.74 -6.99 0.03
N LYS A 23 5.88 -7.39 -0.91
CA LYS A 23 4.93 -6.47 -1.55
C LYS A 23 3.97 -5.89 -0.53
N VAL A 24 3.45 -6.74 0.37
CA VAL A 24 2.52 -6.28 1.39
C VAL A 24 3.19 -5.29 2.32
N ARG A 25 4.42 -5.57 2.77
CA ARG A 25 5.16 -4.65 3.63
C ARG A 25 5.48 -3.34 2.91
N ARG A 26 5.84 -3.43 1.64
CA ARG A 26 6.14 -2.26 0.83
C ARG A 26 4.89 -1.40 0.66
N LEU A 27 3.76 -2.03 0.42
CA LEU A 27 2.48 -1.33 0.33
C LEU A 27 2.17 -0.62 1.65
N GLY A 28 2.31 -1.32 2.77
CA GLY A 28 2.06 -0.74 4.09
C GLY A 28 2.90 0.50 4.35
N ARG A 29 4.20 0.42 4.05
CA ARG A 29 5.10 1.57 4.23
C ARG A 29 4.73 2.73 3.32
N ALA A 30 4.36 2.44 2.07
CA ALA A 30 3.96 3.48 1.13
C ALA A 30 2.68 4.18 1.60
N MET A 31 1.71 3.42 2.11
CA MET A 31 0.46 3.98 2.60
C MET A 31 0.69 4.80 3.87
N ASP A 32 1.54 4.31 4.76
CA ASP A 32 1.87 5.04 5.99
C ASP A 32 2.61 6.34 5.67
N LEU A 33 3.52 6.31 4.70
CA LEU A 33 4.21 7.51 4.27
C LEU A 33 3.24 8.52 3.68
N ALA A 34 2.32 8.06 2.83
CA ALA A 34 1.32 8.96 2.24
C ALA A 34 0.46 9.59 3.34
N ALA A 35 0.01 8.80 4.32
CA ALA A 35 -0.77 9.33 5.43
C ALA A 35 0.04 10.36 6.24
N ALA A 36 1.31 10.08 6.48
CA ALA A 36 2.18 11.01 7.21
C ALA A 36 2.37 12.31 6.45
N LEU A 37 2.57 12.24 5.13
CA LEU A 37 2.67 13.44 4.30
C LEU A 37 1.41 14.28 4.37
N LEU A 38 0.25 13.62 4.31
CA LEU A 38 -1.03 14.34 4.38
C LEU A 38 -1.19 15.08 5.70
N TRP A 39 -0.74 14.49 6.81
CA TRP A 39 -0.89 15.12 8.12
C TRP A 39 0.20 16.15 8.42
N GLN A 40 1.44 15.89 8.01
CA GLN A 40 2.58 16.64 8.48
C GLN A 40 3.02 17.78 7.55
N VAL A 41 2.73 17.65 6.27
CA VAL A 41 3.16 18.64 5.29
C VAL A 41 2.01 19.58 4.99
N ASP A 42 2.33 20.87 4.85
CA ASP A 42 1.33 21.86 4.52
C ASP A 42 1.07 21.81 3.01
N LEU A 43 0.00 21.12 2.65
CA LEU A 43 -0.39 20.91 1.26
C LEU A 43 -1.72 21.58 0.99
N THR A 44 -1.89 22.07 -0.22
CA THR A 44 -3.24 22.46 -0.67
C THR A 44 -4.09 21.20 -0.80
N LEU A 45 -5.41 21.36 -0.83
CA LEU A 45 -6.28 20.20 -1.04
C LEU A 45 -5.97 19.49 -2.35
N GLU A 46 -5.65 20.24 -3.40
CA GLU A 46 -5.30 19.65 -4.68
C GLU A 46 -4.03 18.83 -4.59
N GLU A 47 -3.01 19.38 -3.94
CA GLU A 47 -1.76 18.64 -3.71
C GLU A 47 -1.99 17.40 -2.87
N ALA A 48 -2.84 17.50 -1.86
CA ALA A 48 -3.19 16.35 -1.03
C ALA A 48 -3.88 15.26 -1.82
N ARG A 49 -4.78 15.64 -2.72
CA ARG A 49 -5.43 14.66 -3.61
C ARG A 49 -4.43 14.00 -4.54
N ASP A 50 -3.43 14.74 -4.99
CA ASP A 50 -2.36 14.16 -5.80
C ASP A 50 -1.55 13.12 -5.00
N VAL A 51 -1.31 13.39 -3.73
CA VAL A 51 -0.64 12.41 -2.86
C VAL A 51 -1.46 11.12 -2.78
N VAL A 52 -2.77 11.24 -2.59
CA VAL A 52 -3.66 10.07 -2.52
C VAL A 52 -3.66 9.31 -3.83
N ASN A 53 -3.75 10.02 -4.95
CA ASN A 53 -3.73 9.38 -6.28
C ASN A 53 -2.40 8.67 -6.53
N HIS A 54 -1.30 9.28 -6.13
CA HIS A 54 0.01 8.66 -6.26
C HIS A 54 0.12 7.40 -5.39
N ALA A 55 -0.43 7.45 -4.18
CA ALA A 55 -0.47 6.27 -3.31
C ALA A 55 -1.25 5.14 -3.97
N LYS A 56 -2.39 5.46 -4.57
CA LYS A 56 -3.18 4.45 -5.29
C LYS A 56 -2.41 3.86 -6.46
N GLN A 57 -1.72 4.71 -7.23
CA GLN A 57 -0.89 4.24 -8.34
C GLN A 57 0.20 3.29 -7.85
N THR A 58 0.84 3.62 -6.75
CA THR A 58 1.87 2.76 -6.16
C THR A 58 1.28 1.41 -5.76
N ALA A 59 0.10 1.42 -5.15
CA ALA A 59 -0.58 0.18 -4.77
C ALA A 59 -0.89 -0.67 -6.00
N LEU A 60 -1.34 -0.05 -7.08
CA LEU A 60 -1.69 -0.78 -8.30
C LEU A 60 -0.47 -1.27 -9.06
N GLN A 61 0.69 -0.65 -8.87
CA GLN A 61 1.92 -1.20 -9.42
C GLN A 61 2.33 -2.49 -8.71
N LEU A 62 2.07 -2.58 -7.42
CA LEU A 62 2.38 -3.78 -6.65
C LEU A 62 1.31 -4.86 -6.83
N PHE A 63 0.06 -4.46 -6.93
CA PHE A 63 -1.09 -5.38 -7.03
C PHE A 63 -2.06 -4.87 -8.09
N PRO A 64 -1.76 -5.10 -9.38
CA PRO A 64 -2.52 -4.48 -10.48
C PRO A 64 -4.01 -4.84 -10.52
N ASP A 65 -4.38 -6.00 -10.00
CA ASP A 65 -5.76 -6.47 -10.05
C ASP A 65 -6.53 -6.20 -8.76
N LYS A 66 -6.00 -5.35 -7.89
CA LYS A 66 -6.58 -5.13 -6.56
C LYS A 66 -7.09 -3.71 -6.35
N GLU A 67 -7.58 -3.08 -7.41
CA GLU A 67 -8.10 -1.72 -7.28
C GLU A 67 -9.29 -1.65 -6.32
N ALA A 68 -10.23 -2.57 -6.45
CA ALA A 68 -11.40 -2.60 -5.56
C ALA A 68 -10.99 -2.81 -4.11
N THR A 69 -9.97 -3.63 -3.88
CA THR A 69 -9.45 -3.86 -2.53
C THR A 69 -8.82 -2.60 -1.96
N PHE A 70 -8.05 -1.88 -2.78
CA PHE A 70 -7.48 -0.60 -2.35
C PHE A 70 -8.58 0.37 -1.95
N ASP A 71 -9.58 0.52 -2.81
CA ASP A 71 -10.68 1.45 -2.57
C ASP A 71 -11.45 1.10 -1.30
N LEU A 72 -11.55 -0.19 -0.99
CA LEU A 72 -12.27 -0.64 0.19
C LEU A 72 -11.46 -0.45 1.48
N ILE A 73 -10.16 -0.68 1.45
CA ILE A 73 -9.31 -0.66 2.64
C ILE A 73 -8.70 0.71 2.88
N TYR A 74 -8.04 1.28 1.88
CA TYR A 74 -7.29 2.53 2.03
C TYR A 74 -8.08 3.76 1.61
N GLY A 75 -9.02 3.60 0.69
CA GLY A 75 -9.87 4.71 0.26
C GLY A 75 -10.53 5.44 1.41
N PRO A 76 -11.24 4.73 2.31
CA PRO A 76 -11.88 5.38 3.45
C PRO A 76 -10.88 6.07 4.38
N ARG A 77 -9.72 5.47 4.59
CA ARG A 77 -8.68 6.05 5.43
C ARG A 77 -8.21 7.40 4.90
N PHE A 78 -7.91 7.47 3.61
CA PHE A 78 -7.47 8.71 2.99
C PHE A 78 -8.58 9.76 2.92
N ARG A 79 -9.80 9.35 2.61
CA ARG A 79 -10.94 10.28 2.61
C ARG A 79 -11.15 10.89 3.99
N ARG A 80 -10.99 10.10 5.03
CA ARG A 80 -11.11 10.56 6.40
C ARG A 80 -10.04 11.60 6.71
N ILE A 81 -8.79 11.34 6.33
CA ILE A 81 -7.70 12.29 6.55
C ILE A 81 -8.00 13.61 5.84
N LEU A 82 -8.41 13.55 4.58
CA LEU A 82 -8.73 14.75 3.83
C LEU A 82 -9.89 15.51 4.45
N SER A 83 -10.92 14.79 4.87
CA SER A 83 -12.07 15.41 5.50
C SER A 83 -11.69 16.13 6.78
N GLU A 84 -10.90 15.50 7.63
CA GLU A 84 -10.48 16.08 8.90
C GLU A 84 -9.53 17.25 8.72
N LYS A 85 -8.54 17.08 7.83
CA LYS A 85 -7.52 18.12 7.64
C LYS A 85 -8.08 19.35 6.92
N TYR A 86 -8.92 19.13 5.91
CA TYR A 86 -9.45 20.24 5.09
C TYR A 86 -10.91 20.56 5.40
N ARG A 87 -11.48 19.88 6.39
CA ARG A 87 -12.86 20.09 6.82
C ARG A 87 -13.87 19.97 5.69
N LEU A 88 -13.69 18.93 4.90
CA LEU A 88 -14.63 18.63 3.83
C LEU A 88 -15.87 17.95 4.42
N GLN A 89 -17.02 18.20 3.81
CA GLN A 89 -18.26 17.60 4.25
C GLN A 89 -18.85 16.67 3.23
#